data_6e68430dd5a67324c5824fc39485375c
#
_entry.id   6e68430dd5a67324c5824fc39485375c
#
_cell.length_a   1.000
_cell.length_b   1.000
_cell.length_c   1.000
_cell.angle_alpha   90.00
_cell.angle_beta   90.00
_cell.angle_gamma   90.00
#
_symmetry.space_group_name_H-M   'P 1'
#
loop_
_entity.id
_entity.type
_entity.pdbx_description
1 polymer ?
#
loop_
_entity_poly.entity_id
_entity_poly.type
_entity_poly.pdbx_seq_one_letter_code
_entity_poly.pdbx_strand_id
1 'polypeptide(L)'
;MELMPFNFDRLPNGRVFISNLAGFHHFINEQELLDLSDEQISAEQSNPLESKLFITNESSSAIAPYALSSAFAKRLMNELAIRPIFMIVPTLRCDHTCKYCQVSRASVNASGYDLDPDLIPHIISTIKKLSIPPYKIEIQGGEPLLRFDLIQSIYEQCTETLGSSDFEMVIASSLSVLNEDMLQWSRGRNITFSVSLDGEEVVHNSNRILGHGLAYSRTVSGVEAIKRSLGAGRVATVTTVTKDLIRHPESIVQAHLSLGLKDMFIRPVSPYGFAQKASFTFSMEEYFSFYASLIDEVVNKNWPPR
;
A
#
# COMPACT_ATOMS: atom_id res chain seq x y z
N MET A 1 37.19 16.70 -10.81
CA MET A 1 35.91 16.09 -10.37
C MET A 1 35.15 17.15 -9.63
N GLU A 2 33.82 17.18 -9.75
CA GLU A 2 32.97 18.15 -9.05
C GLU A 2 31.79 17.41 -8.44
N LEU A 3 31.45 17.66 -7.17
CA LEU A 3 30.33 17.04 -6.47
C LEU A 3 29.01 17.65 -6.92
N MET A 4 28.04 16.77 -7.16
CA MET A 4 26.64 17.14 -7.35
C MET A 4 25.89 17.07 -6.01
N PRO A 5 24.81 17.86 -5.82
CA PRO A 5 24.06 17.87 -4.57
C PRO A 5 23.46 16.49 -4.23
N PHE A 6 23.70 16.00 -3.01
CA PHE A 6 23.12 14.77 -2.49
C PHE A 6 22.87 14.84 -0.98
N ASN A 7 22.02 13.96 -0.49
CA ASN A 7 21.82 13.70 0.93
C ASN A 7 22.48 12.37 1.30
N PHE A 8 22.87 12.21 2.57
CA PHE A 8 23.37 10.93 3.06
C PHE A 8 22.80 10.59 4.44
N ASP A 9 22.77 9.28 4.74
CA ASP A 9 22.42 8.74 6.04
C ASP A 9 23.31 7.55 6.38
N ARG A 10 23.65 7.39 7.66
CA ARG A 10 24.48 6.30 8.17
C ARG A 10 23.62 5.16 8.64
N LEU A 11 23.83 3.99 8.05
CA LEU A 11 23.06 2.80 8.38
C LEU A 11 23.68 2.03 9.55
N PRO A 12 22.88 1.28 10.34
CA PRO A 12 23.37 0.50 11.48
C PRO A 12 24.45 -0.54 11.14
N ASN A 13 24.51 -1.00 9.88
CA ASN A 13 25.50 -1.96 9.37
C ASN A 13 26.82 -1.31 8.95
N GLY A 14 27.06 -0.04 9.27
CA GLY A 14 28.27 0.70 8.93
C GLY A 14 28.35 1.18 7.47
N ARG A 15 27.31 0.99 6.67
CA ARG A 15 27.21 1.58 5.33
C ARG A 15 26.62 2.97 5.38
N VAL A 16 26.92 3.75 4.37
CA VAL A 16 26.31 5.07 4.15
C VAL A 16 25.42 4.98 2.92
N PHE A 17 24.17 5.35 3.08
CA PHE A 17 23.21 5.53 2.00
C PHE A 17 23.31 6.95 1.49
N ILE A 18 23.50 7.12 0.19
CA ILE A 18 23.48 8.45 -0.47
C ILE A 18 22.32 8.50 -1.46
N SER A 19 21.69 9.67 -1.57
CA SER A 19 20.59 9.89 -2.52
C SER A 19 20.60 11.32 -3.05
N ASN A 20 20.16 11.54 -4.28
CA ASN A 20 20.05 12.86 -4.87
C ASN A 20 18.59 13.24 -5.22
N LEU A 21 18.40 14.48 -5.66
CA LEU A 21 17.07 15.03 -5.99
C LEU A 21 16.36 14.26 -7.11
N ALA A 22 17.10 13.65 -8.03
CA ALA A 22 16.52 12.82 -9.09
C ALA A 22 16.02 11.45 -8.60
N GLY A 23 16.32 11.07 -7.34
CA GLY A 23 15.94 9.80 -6.74
C GLY A 23 16.96 8.68 -6.99
N PHE A 24 18.10 8.98 -7.61
CA PHE A 24 19.20 8.02 -7.67
C PHE A 24 19.78 7.82 -6.27
N HIS A 25 20.17 6.59 -5.99
CA HIS A 25 20.77 6.24 -4.71
C HIS A 25 21.97 5.29 -4.90
N HIS A 26 22.85 5.29 -3.92
CA HIS A 26 23.97 4.38 -3.85
C HIS A 26 24.34 4.09 -2.41
N PHE A 27 25.07 2.99 -2.20
CA PHE A 27 25.59 2.62 -0.89
C PHE A 27 27.11 2.66 -0.95
N ILE A 28 27.69 3.42 -0.04
CA ILE A 28 29.12 3.57 0.13
C ILE A 28 29.52 3.25 1.57
N ASN A 29 30.78 3.16 1.86
CA ASN A 29 31.29 3.10 3.24
C ASN A 29 31.70 4.48 3.75
N GLU A 30 32.08 4.57 5.02
CA GLU A 30 32.45 5.86 5.64
C GLU A 30 33.70 6.47 5.00
N GLN A 31 34.72 5.64 4.63
CA GLN A 31 35.91 6.12 3.95
C GLN A 31 35.60 6.68 2.56
N GLU A 32 34.74 6.00 1.80
CA GLU A 32 34.28 6.50 0.51
C GLU A 32 33.50 7.81 0.61
N LEU A 33 32.75 8.02 1.72
CA LEU A 33 32.10 9.32 1.96
C LEU A 33 33.12 10.43 2.21
N LEU A 34 34.20 10.15 2.96
CA LEU A 34 35.29 11.09 3.18
C LEU A 34 36.05 11.36 1.88
N ASP A 35 36.37 10.33 1.12
CA ASP A 35 37.04 10.44 -0.18
C ASP A 35 36.19 11.27 -1.17
N LEU A 36 34.87 11.13 -1.12
CA LEU A 36 33.93 11.99 -1.86
C LEU A 36 34.05 13.46 -1.44
N SER A 37 34.09 13.71 -0.13
CA SER A 37 34.20 15.07 0.44
C SER A 37 35.53 15.72 0.07
N ASP A 38 36.61 14.93 0.03
CA ASP A 38 37.96 15.40 -0.26
C ASP A 38 38.33 15.39 -1.77
N GLU A 39 37.35 15.01 -2.62
CA GLU A 39 37.49 14.86 -4.07
C GLU A 39 38.57 13.84 -4.50
N GLN A 40 38.82 12.82 -3.67
CA GLN A 40 39.89 11.82 -3.83
C GLN A 40 39.36 10.41 -4.22
N ILE A 41 38.36 10.36 -5.08
CA ILE A 41 37.73 9.11 -5.49
C ILE A 41 38.55 8.37 -6.55
N SER A 42 38.69 7.04 -6.41
CA SER A 42 39.34 6.19 -7.39
C SER A 42 38.52 6.08 -8.70
N ALA A 43 39.15 5.73 -9.79
CA ALA A 43 38.47 5.56 -11.08
C ALA A 43 37.41 4.44 -11.06
N GLU A 44 37.58 3.40 -10.23
CA GLU A 44 36.58 2.33 -10.06
C GLU A 44 35.33 2.82 -9.34
N GLN A 45 35.49 3.68 -8.34
CA GLN A 45 34.40 4.27 -7.57
C GLN A 45 33.67 5.36 -8.34
N SER A 46 34.36 6.06 -9.26
CA SER A 46 33.80 7.22 -9.97
C SER A 46 32.70 6.82 -10.96
N ASN A 47 32.84 5.71 -11.70
CA ASN A 47 31.88 5.29 -12.72
C ASN A 47 30.43 5.10 -12.21
N PRO A 48 30.16 4.35 -11.11
CA PRO A 48 28.82 4.20 -10.59
C PRO A 48 28.25 5.51 -10.01
N LEU A 49 29.10 6.39 -9.48
CA LEU A 49 28.68 7.66 -8.91
C LEU A 49 28.37 8.69 -10.01
N GLU A 50 29.16 8.73 -11.08
CA GLU A 50 28.93 9.60 -12.23
C GLU A 50 27.66 9.18 -12.99
N SER A 51 27.46 7.88 -13.24
CA SER A 51 26.27 7.37 -13.91
C SER A 51 24.95 7.69 -13.17
N LYS A 52 25.04 7.89 -11.85
CA LYS A 52 23.93 8.28 -10.97
C LYS A 52 23.91 9.76 -10.63
N LEU A 53 24.76 10.57 -11.28
CA LEU A 53 24.80 12.03 -11.09
C LEU A 53 25.13 12.45 -9.64
N PHE A 54 26.04 11.75 -8.97
CA PHE A 54 26.60 12.17 -7.68
C PHE A 54 27.87 13.01 -7.85
N ILE A 55 28.59 12.76 -8.93
CA ILE A 55 29.80 13.49 -9.32
C ILE A 55 29.79 13.78 -10.81
N THR A 56 30.61 14.74 -11.23
CA THR A 56 30.93 15.04 -12.63
C THR A 56 32.43 15.03 -12.89
N ASN A 57 32.83 14.84 -14.13
CA ASN A 57 34.20 15.04 -14.61
C ASN A 57 34.24 16.21 -15.62
N GLU A 58 35.41 16.51 -16.16
CA GLU A 58 35.60 17.63 -17.10
C GLU A 58 34.71 17.48 -18.36
N SER A 59 34.45 16.27 -18.81
CA SER A 59 33.63 15.99 -20.01
C SER A 59 32.14 16.07 -19.74
N SER A 60 31.70 15.78 -18.50
CA SER A 60 30.29 15.73 -18.10
C SER A 60 29.82 16.97 -17.31
N SER A 61 30.73 17.80 -16.82
CA SER A 61 30.41 18.94 -15.94
C SER A 61 29.39 19.93 -16.52
N ALA A 62 29.47 20.20 -17.83
CA ALA A 62 28.52 21.09 -18.50
C ALA A 62 27.10 20.49 -18.66
N ILE A 63 26.98 19.16 -18.72
CA ILE A 63 25.72 18.46 -19.03
C ILE A 63 25.05 17.90 -17.77
N ALA A 64 25.83 17.46 -16.78
CA ALA A 64 25.31 16.77 -15.59
C ALA A 64 24.29 17.60 -14.79
N PRO A 65 24.42 18.93 -14.57
CA PRO A 65 23.39 19.73 -13.91
C PRO A 65 22.05 19.74 -14.66
N TYR A 66 22.09 19.79 -15.99
CA TYR A 66 20.87 19.71 -16.82
C TYR A 66 20.25 18.30 -16.76
N ALA A 67 21.08 17.27 -16.79
CA ALA A 67 20.62 15.89 -16.65
C ALA A 67 19.96 15.66 -15.29
N LEU A 68 20.56 16.14 -14.19
CA LEU A 68 20.00 16.07 -12.84
C LEU A 68 18.69 16.85 -12.75
N SER A 69 18.66 18.07 -13.28
CA SER A 69 17.45 18.91 -13.28
C SER A 69 16.33 18.29 -14.11
N SER A 70 16.64 17.72 -15.25
CA SER A 70 15.67 17.02 -16.11
C SER A 70 15.11 15.75 -15.43
N ALA A 71 15.98 14.95 -14.81
CA ALA A 71 15.57 13.75 -14.07
C ALA A 71 14.72 14.12 -12.84
N PHE A 72 15.08 15.17 -12.12
CA PHE A 72 14.29 15.71 -11.01
C PHE A 72 12.93 16.23 -11.49
N ALA A 73 12.89 17.01 -12.57
CA ALA A 73 11.63 17.49 -13.15
C ALA A 73 10.72 16.34 -13.57
N LYS A 74 11.26 15.29 -14.21
CA LYS A 74 10.52 14.09 -14.58
C LYS A 74 9.97 13.36 -13.36
N ARG A 75 10.77 13.22 -12.29
CA ARG A 75 10.32 12.66 -11.02
C ARG A 75 9.18 13.48 -10.43
N LEU A 76 9.37 14.80 -10.33
CA LEU A 76 8.37 15.72 -9.80
C LEU A 76 7.06 15.67 -10.60
N MET A 77 7.14 15.67 -11.93
CA MET A 77 5.96 15.53 -12.79
C MET A 77 5.23 14.22 -12.57
N ASN A 78 5.95 13.12 -12.36
CA ASN A 78 5.33 11.84 -12.03
C ASN A 78 4.67 11.86 -10.64
N GLU A 79 5.27 12.54 -9.66
CA GLU A 79 4.71 12.72 -8.31
C GLU A 79 3.49 13.66 -8.34
N LEU A 80 3.51 14.72 -9.16
CA LEU A 80 2.38 15.63 -9.34
C LEU A 80 1.24 15.01 -10.17
N ALA A 81 1.53 13.98 -10.96
CA ALA A 81 0.53 13.20 -11.68
C ALA A 81 -0.23 12.21 -10.78
N ILE A 82 -0.25 12.42 -9.46
CA ILE A 82 -1.04 11.64 -8.51
C ILE A 82 -2.50 11.75 -8.90
N ARG A 83 -3.09 10.62 -9.28
CA ARG A 83 -4.51 10.53 -9.59
C ARG A 83 -5.31 10.43 -8.31
N PRO A 84 -6.41 11.15 -8.18
CA PRO A 84 -7.26 11.05 -7.01
C PRO A 84 -7.84 9.64 -6.89
N ILE A 85 -7.91 9.13 -5.66
CA ILE A 85 -8.66 7.92 -5.33
C ILE A 85 -10.01 8.39 -4.80
N PHE A 86 -11.08 7.89 -5.42
CA PHE A 86 -12.44 8.18 -4.99
C PHE A 86 -12.96 7.04 -4.13
N MET A 87 -13.10 7.30 -2.84
CA MET A 87 -13.62 6.33 -1.88
C MET A 87 -15.13 6.44 -1.79
N ILE A 88 -15.82 5.33 -2.07
CA ILE A 88 -17.27 5.20 -1.90
C ILE A 88 -17.54 4.20 -0.78
N VAL A 89 -18.41 4.56 0.15
CA VAL A 89 -18.76 3.77 1.33
C VAL A 89 -20.20 3.26 1.18
N PRO A 90 -20.41 2.03 0.69
CA PRO A 90 -21.76 1.46 0.54
C PRO A 90 -22.46 1.24 1.89
N THR A 91 -21.68 0.92 2.94
CA THR A 91 -22.22 0.70 4.27
C THR A 91 -21.17 0.91 5.36
N LEU A 92 -21.61 1.39 6.52
CA LEU A 92 -20.81 1.37 7.75
C LEU A 92 -21.05 0.13 8.60
N ARG A 93 -21.97 -0.76 8.21
CA ARG A 93 -22.20 -2.03 8.90
C ARG A 93 -21.02 -2.97 8.68
N CYS A 94 -20.65 -3.70 9.74
CA CYS A 94 -19.53 -4.62 9.72
C CYS A 94 -19.78 -5.80 10.65
N ASP A 95 -19.39 -6.98 10.24
CA ASP A 95 -19.42 -8.21 11.02
C ASP A 95 -18.23 -8.36 11.98
N HIS A 96 -17.15 -7.61 11.74
CA HIS A 96 -15.97 -7.56 12.59
C HIS A 96 -16.04 -6.48 13.68
N THR A 97 -15.28 -6.73 14.76
CA THR A 97 -15.03 -5.75 15.83
C THR A 97 -13.53 -5.48 15.98
N CYS A 98 -12.88 -5.03 14.90
CA CYS A 98 -11.45 -4.74 14.92
C CYS A 98 -11.12 -3.71 16.00
N LYS A 99 -10.09 -3.99 16.80
CA LYS A 99 -9.65 -3.12 17.92
C LYS A 99 -9.22 -1.73 17.44
N TYR A 100 -8.59 -1.66 16.27
CA TYR A 100 -8.03 -0.44 15.68
C TYR A 100 -8.90 0.18 14.58
N CYS A 101 -10.20 -0.16 14.54
CA CYS A 101 -11.08 0.32 13.48
C CYS A 101 -11.10 1.86 13.41
N GLN A 102 -10.68 2.40 12.28
CA GLN A 102 -10.67 3.84 12.01
C GLN A 102 -12.05 4.37 11.65
N VAL A 103 -12.91 3.47 11.14
CA VAL A 103 -14.30 3.78 10.80
C VAL A 103 -15.17 3.58 12.04
N SER A 104 -16.11 4.46 12.27
CA SER A 104 -17.12 4.28 13.32
C SER A 104 -18.18 3.29 12.83
N ARG A 105 -17.79 2.01 12.76
CA ARG A 105 -18.64 0.94 12.23
C ARG A 105 -19.92 0.75 13.03
N ALA A 106 -20.97 0.34 12.33
CA ALA A 106 -22.24 -0.06 12.92
C ALA A 106 -22.35 -1.60 12.98
N SER A 107 -23.25 -2.10 13.81
CA SER A 107 -23.59 -3.53 13.84
C SER A 107 -24.21 -3.97 12.50
N VAL A 108 -24.03 -5.25 12.14
CA VAL A 108 -24.61 -5.84 10.92
C VAL A 108 -26.13 -5.58 10.81
N ASN A 109 -26.83 -5.60 11.93
CA ASN A 109 -28.30 -5.42 11.99
C ASN A 109 -28.73 -3.95 12.16
N ALA A 110 -27.80 -3.00 12.21
CA ALA A 110 -28.17 -1.58 12.37
C ALA A 110 -28.78 -1.02 11.09
N SER A 111 -29.81 -0.18 11.23
CA SER A 111 -30.45 0.54 10.12
C SER A 111 -29.90 1.95 9.96
N GLY A 112 -30.01 2.53 8.77
CA GLY A 112 -29.61 3.91 8.49
C GLY A 112 -28.10 4.10 8.30
N TYR A 113 -27.35 3.03 8.04
CA TYR A 113 -25.91 3.05 7.84
C TYR A 113 -25.47 2.60 6.42
N ASP A 114 -26.43 2.45 5.51
CA ASP A 114 -26.19 2.13 4.13
C ASP A 114 -26.29 3.37 3.25
N LEU A 115 -25.52 3.41 2.18
CA LEU A 115 -25.61 4.44 1.16
C LEU A 115 -27.00 4.38 0.50
N ASP A 116 -27.62 5.53 0.33
CA ASP A 116 -28.84 5.67 -0.44
C ASP A 116 -28.53 5.42 -1.93
N PRO A 117 -29.13 4.41 -2.59
CA PRO A 117 -28.91 4.12 -3.98
C PRO A 117 -29.16 5.30 -4.93
N ASP A 118 -30.08 6.19 -4.59
CA ASP A 118 -30.45 7.35 -5.41
C ASP A 118 -29.29 8.38 -5.50
N LEU A 119 -28.32 8.31 -4.60
CA LEU A 119 -27.13 9.17 -4.63
C LEU A 119 -26.04 8.67 -5.60
N ILE A 120 -26.07 7.41 -6.00
CA ILE A 120 -24.99 6.79 -6.83
C ILE A 120 -24.77 7.57 -8.13
N PRO A 121 -25.80 7.93 -8.94
CA PRO A 121 -25.60 8.68 -10.16
C PRO A 121 -24.96 10.07 -9.91
N HIS A 122 -25.31 10.73 -8.83
CA HIS A 122 -24.74 12.03 -8.47
C HIS A 122 -23.27 11.90 -8.05
N ILE A 123 -22.91 10.85 -7.31
CA ILE A 123 -21.53 10.57 -6.91
C ILE A 123 -20.67 10.36 -8.15
N ILE A 124 -21.07 9.47 -9.07
CA ILE A 124 -20.28 9.14 -10.26
C ILE A 124 -20.18 10.34 -11.22
N SER A 125 -21.27 11.10 -11.38
CA SER A 125 -21.23 12.34 -12.15
C SER A 125 -20.25 13.37 -11.57
N THR A 126 -20.16 13.44 -10.25
CA THR A 126 -19.22 14.33 -9.55
C THR A 126 -17.78 13.88 -9.78
N ILE A 127 -17.49 12.57 -9.67
CA ILE A 127 -16.16 11.99 -9.97
C ILE A 127 -15.73 12.37 -11.39
N LYS A 128 -16.62 12.23 -12.39
CA LYS A 128 -16.34 12.60 -13.78
C LYS A 128 -15.98 14.07 -13.96
N LYS A 129 -16.56 14.96 -13.14
CA LYS A 129 -16.27 16.41 -13.18
C LYS A 129 -14.96 16.77 -12.51
N LEU A 130 -14.53 15.98 -11.51
CA LEU A 130 -13.35 16.28 -10.69
C LEU A 130 -12.05 15.70 -11.23
N SER A 131 -12.11 14.73 -12.13
CA SER A 131 -10.92 14.04 -12.64
C SER A 131 -11.09 13.60 -14.09
N ILE A 132 -10.00 13.11 -14.66
CA ILE A 132 -9.92 12.53 -16.00
C ILE A 132 -9.48 11.05 -15.88
N PRO A 133 -9.79 10.21 -16.90
CA PRO A 133 -9.41 8.80 -16.88
C PRO A 133 -7.87 8.59 -16.88
N PRO A 134 -7.41 7.41 -16.41
CA PRO A 134 -8.21 6.37 -15.74
C PRO A 134 -8.56 6.75 -14.30
N TYR A 135 -9.80 6.45 -13.91
CA TYR A 135 -10.31 6.70 -12.55
C TYR A 135 -9.97 5.53 -11.64
N LYS A 136 -9.67 5.82 -10.38
CA LYS A 136 -9.52 4.83 -9.32
C LYS A 136 -10.67 4.95 -8.33
N ILE A 137 -11.54 3.95 -8.33
CA ILE A 137 -12.71 3.87 -7.42
C ILE A 137 -12.38 2.85 -6.35
N GLU A 138 -12.39 3.27 -5.08
CA GLU A 138 -12.17 2.39 -3.95
C GLU A 138 -13.44 2.24 -3.13
N ILE A 139 -13.93 1.01 -3.03
CA ILE A 139 -15.09 0.66 -2.21
C ILE A 139 -14.58 0.31 -0.82
N GLN A 140 -14.98 1.14 0.14
CA GLN A 140 -14.59 0.98 1.55
C GLN A 140 -15.83 0.96 2.46
N GLY A 141 -15.62 1.01 3.78
CA GLY A 141 -16.69 1.16 4.76
C GLY A 141 -16.48 0.34 6.01
N GLY A 142 -17.55 -0.24 6.51
CA GLY A 142 -17.49 -1.33 7.48
C GLY A 142 -16.98 -2.61 6.80
N GLU A 143 -17.91 -3.52 6.43
CA GLU A 143 -17.64 -4.59 5.48
C GLU A 143 -18.51 -4.35 4.24
N PRO A 144 -17.92 -3.83 3.14
CA PRO A 144 -18.70 -3.42 1.98
C PRO A 144 -19.41 -4.58 1.26
N LEU A 145 -18.89 -5.81 1.36
CA LEU A 145 -19.52 -7.00 0.79
C LEU A 145 -20.87 -7.34 1.41
N LEU A 146 -21.23 -6.78 2.58
CA LEU A 146 -22.58 -6.88 3.14
C LEU A 146 -23.62 -6.17 2.27
N ARG A 147 -23.20 -5.22 1.43
CA ARG A 147 -24.06 -4.53 0.46
C ARG A 147 -23.48 -4.67 -0.95
N PHE A 148 -23.31 -5.94 -1.34
CA PHE A 148 -22.79 -6.27 -2.65
C PHE A 148 -23.71 -5.78 -3.78
N ASP A 149 -25.00 -5.70 -3.54
CA ASP A 149 -25.99 -5.08 -4.42
C ASP A 149 -25.63 -3.62 -4.77
N LEU A 150 -25.22 -2.83 -3.78
CA LEU A 150 -24.76 -1.45 -4.02
C LEU A 150 -23.43 -1.40 -4.77
N ILE A 151 -22.52 -2.33 -4.52
CA ILE A 151 -21.26 -2.43 -5.27
C ILE A 151 -21.56 -2.69 -6.75
N GLN A 152 -22.50 -3.57 -7.05
CA GLN A 152 -22.95 -3.85 -8.42
C GLN A 152 -23.51 -2.59 -9.07
N SER A 153 -24.43 -1.90 -8.42
CA SER A 153 -25.01 -0.64 -8.91
C SER A 153 -23.96 0.44 -9.14
N ILE A 154 -22.99 0.60 -8.23
CA ILE A 154 -21.88 1.54 -8.40
C ILE A 154 -21.04 1.17 -9.63
N TYR A 155 -20.70 -0.11 -9.81
CA TYR A 155 -19.91 -0.58 -10.94
C TYR A 155 -20.63 -0.33 -12.28
N GLU A 156 -21.91 -0.63 -12.34
CA GLU A 156 -22.75 -0.39 -13.53
C GLU A 156 -22.82 1.10 -13.85
N GLN A 157 -23.07 1.94 -12.86
CA GLN A 157 -23.10 3.39 -13.06
C GLN A 157 -21.72 3.96 -13.49
N CYS A 158 -20.62 3.41 -12.96
CA CYS A 158 -19.27 3.75 -13.43
C CYS A 158 -19.09 3.36 -14.89
N THR A 159 -19.52 2.15 -15.27
CA THR A 159 -19.42 1.66 -16.65
C THR A 159 -20.18 2.56 -17.64
N GLU A 160 -21.39 2.96 -17.30
CA GLU A 160 -22.24 3.83 -18.11
C GLU A 160 -21.71 5.27 -18.23
N THR A 161 -21.21 5.81 -17.10
CA THR A 161 -20.88 7.25 -17.02
C THR A 161 -19.42 7.53 -17.35
N LEU A 162 -18.49 6.67 -16.91
CA LEU A 162 -17.05 6.87 -17.06
C LEU A 162 -16.47 6.11 -18.26
N GLY A 163 -17.05 4.95 -18.61
CA GLY A 163 -16.52 4.04 -19.61
C GLY A 163 -15.89 2.79 -18.97
N SER A 164 -16.16 1.61 -19.52
CA SER A 164 -15.77 0.32 -18.94
C SER A 164 -14.25 0.09 -18.85
N SER A 165 -13.47 0.74 -19.72
CA SER A 165 -12.00 0.66 -19.76
C SER A 165 -11.32 1.77 -18.94
N ASP A 166 -12.06 2.77 -18.52
CA ASP A 166 -11.50 4.03 -18.02
C ASP A 166 -11.44 4.10 -16.49
N PHE A 167 -11.86 3.04 -15.81
CA PHE A 167 -11.74 2.94 -14.35
C PHE A 167 -11.28 1.56 -13.89
N GLU A 168 -10.67 1.54 -12.72
CA GLU A 168 -10.46 0.34 -11.92
C GLU A 168 -11.25 0.45 -10.62
N MET A 169 -11.79 -0.66 -10.14
CA MET A 169 -12.47 -0.73 -8.86
C MET A 169 -11.67 -1.59 -7.88
N VAL A 170 -11.38 -1.03 -6.71
CA VAL A 170 -10.74 -1.76 -5.62
C VAL A 170 -11.77 -1.96 -4.50
N ILE A 171 -11.96 -3.19 -4.06
CA ILE A 171 -12.88 -3.52 -2.95
C ILE A 171 -12.05 -3.85 -1.71
N ALA A 172 -12.07 -2.95 -0.71
CA ALA A 172 -11.39 -3.15 0.56
C ALA A 172 -12.27 -3.99 1.50
N SER A 173 -11.86 -5.21 1.79
CA SER A 173 -12.69 -6.17 2.53
C SER A 173 -11.86 -7.10 3.44
N SER A 174 -12.52 -7.66 4.45
CA SER A 174 -12.03 -8.79 5.24
C SER A 174 -12.24 -10.14 4.54
N LEU A 175 -13.08 -10.17 3.51
CA LEU A 175 -13.55 -11.36 2.78
C LEU A 175 -14.42 -12.32 3.59
N SER A 176 -14.81 -11.96 4.80
CA SER A 176 -15.57 -12.85 5.71
C SER A 176 -16.90 -13.33 5.16
N VAL A 177 -17.53 -12.52 4.30
CA VAL A 177 -18.84 -12.79 3.68
C VAL A 177 -18.74 -13.05 2.17
N LEU A 178 -17.53 -13.16 1.63
CA LEU A 178 -17.32 -13.46 0.21
C LEU A 178 -17.93 -14.82 -0.15
N ASN A 179 -18.63 -14.88 -1.27
CA ASN A 179 -19.24 -16.09 -1.79
C ASN A 179 -18.99 -16.28 -3.29
N GLU A 180 -19.42 -17.41 -3.83
CA GLU A 180 -19.19 -17.78 -5.24
C GLU A 180 -19.91 -16.85 -6.21
N ASP A 181 -21.12 -16.38 -5.89
CA ASP A 181 -21.89 -15.47 -6.76
C ASP A 181 -21.16 -14.12 -6.93
N MET A 182 -20.56 -13.61 -5.85
CA MET A 182 -19.74 -12.39 -5.88
C MET A 182 -18.50 -12.59 -6.75
N LEU A 183 -17.83 -13.75 -6.64
CA LEU A 183 -16.68 -14.09 -7.46
C LEU A 183 -17.06 -14.24 -8.93
N GLN A 184 -18.15 -14.94 -9.22
CA GLN A 184 -18.64 -15.11 -10.58
C GLN A 184 -18.99 -13.76 -11.22
N TRP A 185 -19.67 -12.89 -10.49
CA TRP A 185 -19.97 -11.54 -10.97
C TRP A 185 -18.70 -10.71 -11.23
N SER A 186 -17.66 -10.87 -10.41
CA SER A 186 -16.40 -10.14 -10.55
C SER A 186 -15.55 -10.58 -11.75
N ARG A 187 -15.82 -11.76 -12.34
CA ARG A 187 -15.10 -12.26 -13.52
C ARG A 187 -15.23 -11.34 -14.71
N GLY A 188 -14.14 -11.09 -15.42
CA GLY A 188 -14.08 -10.22 -16.59
C GLY A 188 -14.21 -8.73 -16.31
N ARG A 189 -14.39 -8.33 -15.04
CA ARG A 189 -14.43 -6.93 -14.62
C ARG A 189 -13.08 -6.47 -14.12
N ASN A 190 -12.79 -5.17 -14.23
CA ASN A 190 -11.55 -4.60 -13.69
C ASN A 190 -11.68 -4.33 -12.19
N ILE A 191 -11.77 -5.42 -11.42
CA ILE A 191 -11.92 -5.41 -9.96
C ILE A 191 -10.70 -6.06 -9.31
N THR A 192 -10.18 -5.42 -8.28
CA THR A 192 -9.13 -5.93 -7.40
C THR A 192 -9.63 -5.90 -5.96
N PHE A 193 -9.29 -6.92 -5.16
CA PHE A 193 -9.62 -6.96 -3.75
C PHE A 193 -8.43 -6.52 -2.91
N SER A 194 -8.63 -5.46 -2.11
CA SER A 194 -7.68 -5.00 -1.09
C SER A 194 -8.03 -5.66 0.23
N VAL A 195 -7.27 -6.69 0.58
CA VAL A 195 -7.61 -7.61 1.67
C VAL A 195 -6.89 -7.21 2.94
N SER A 196 -7.62 -7.09 4.03
CA SER A 196 -7.04 -6.83 5.34
C SER A 196 -6.40 -8.10 5.91
N LEU A 197 -5.06 -8.11 6.06
CA LEU A 197 -4.30 -9.24 6.59
C LEU A 197 -3.25 -8.75 7.59
N ASP A 198 -3.44 -9.05 8.88
CA ASP A 198 -2.60 -8.55 9.97
C ASP A 198 -1.65 -9.65 10.50
N GLY A 199 -0.87 -10.27 9.63
CA GLY A 199 0.02 -11.37 10.00
C GLY A 199 -0.68 -12.72 10.11
N GLU A 200 -0.08 -13.65 10.86
CA GLU A 200 -0.60 -15.00 11.06
C GLU A 200 -1.83 -15.03 11.99
N GLU A 201 -2.44 -16.20 12.12
CA GLU A 201 -3.74 -16.41 12.75
C GLU A 201 -3.88 -15.78 14.15
N VAL A 202 -2.90 -15.97 15.02
CA VAL A 202 -2.95 -15.50 16.40
C VAL A 202 -3.04 -13.97 16.45
N VAL A 203 -2.18 -13.29 15.71
CA VAL A 203 -2.13 -11.82 15.68
C VAL A 203 -3.35 -11.27 14.93
N HIS A 204 -3.67 -11.85 13.77
CA HIS A 204 -4.82 -11.44 12.99
C HIS A 204 -6.12 -11.53 13.80
N ASN A 205 -6.41 -12.68 14.42
CA ASN A 205 -7.62 -12.89 15.21
C ASN A 205 -7.67 -12.02 16.47
N SER A 206 -6.50 -11.67 17.05
CA SER A 206 -6.45 -10.75 18.19
C SER A 206 -6.80 -9.31 17.81
N ASN A 207 -6.46 -8.89 16.60
CA ASN A 207 -6.71 -7.55 16.08
C ASN A 207 -8.10 -7.41 15.44
N ARG A 208 -8.48 -8.40 14.65
CA ARG A 208 -9.70 -8.43 13.81
C ARG A 208 -10.67 -9.47 14.37
N ILE A 209 -11.46 -9.03 15.34
CA ILE A 209 -12.36 -9.93 16.06
C ILE A 209 -13.60 -10.21 15.23
N LEU A 210 -13.75 -11.47 14.83
CA LEU A 210 -14.96 -12.08 14.29
C LEU A 210 -15.40 -13.21 15.23
N GLY A 211 -16.70 -13.46 15.34
CA GLY A 211 -17.22 -14.48 16.23
C GLY A 211 -16.48 -15.83 16.07
N HIS A 212 -16.23 -16.50 17.19
CA HIS A 212 -15.51 -17.79 17.26
C HIS A 212 -14.07 -17.82 16.73
N GLY A 213 -13.39 -16.65 16.63
CA GLY A 213 -11.99 -16.59 16.19
C GLY A 213 -11.78 -16.94 14.71
N LEU A 214 -12.79 -16.78 13.87
CA LEU A 214 -12.79 -17.20 12.46
C LEU A 214 -12.26 -16.14 11.48
N ALA A 215 -11.77 -14.98 11.95
CA ALA A 215 -11.37 -13.90 11.06
C ALA A 215 -10.26 -14.34 10.08
N TYR A 216 -9.17 -14.91 10.59
CA TYR A 216 -8.04 -15.36 9.77
C TYR A 216 -8.46 -16.44 8.76
N SER A 217 -9.13 -17.49 9.22
CA SER A 217 -9.54 -18.61 8.35
C SER A 217 -10.47 -18.16 7.22
N ARG A 218 -11.38 -17.21 7.50
CA ARG A 218 -12.27 -16.62 6.48
C ARG A 218 -11.48 -15.79 5.47
N THR A 219 -10.56 -14.95 5.95
CA THR A 219 -9.69 -14.14 5.08
C THR A 219 -8.85 -15.03 4.18
N VAL A 220 -8.18 -16.04 4.72
CA VAL A 220 -7.35 -17.00 3.95
C VAL A 220 -8.18 -17.73 2.90
N SER A 221 -9.34 -18.28 3.29
CA SER A 221 -10.24 -18.96 2.36
C SER A 221 -10.71 -18.04 1.24
N GLY A 222 -11.00 -16.78 1.54
CA GLY A 222 -11.39 -15.77 0.57
C GLY A 222 -10.26 -15.44 -0.41
N VAL A 223 -9.03 -15.25 0.08
CA VAL A 223 -7.84 -15.03 -0.76
C VAL A 223 -7.63 -16.17 -1.73
N GLU A 224 -7.68 -17.42 -1.24
CA GLU A 224 -7.53 -18.59 -2.10
C GLU A 224 -8.68 -18.74 -3.13
N ALA A 225 -9.90 -18.37 -2.76
CA ALA A 225 -11.04 -18.36 -3.67
C ALA A 225 -10.87 -17.30 -4.78
N ILE A 226 -10.43 -16.09 -4.45
CA ILE A 226 -10.13 -15.04 -5.44
C ILE A 226 -9.00 -15.49 -6.38
N LYS A 227 -7.89 -16.03 -5.85
CA LYS A 227 -6.76 -16.51 -6.65
C LYS A 227 -7.20 -17.58 -7.67
N ARG A 228 -8.04 -18.54 -7.24
CA ARG A 228 -8.55 -19.59 -8.13
C ARG A 228 -9.54 -19.07 -9.17
N SER A 229 -10.42 -18.14 -8.77
CA SER A 229 -11.54 -17.69 -9.61
C SER A 229 -11.17 -16.54 -10.54
N LEU A 230 -10.35 -15.60 -10.07
CA LEU A 230 -10.02 -14.33 -10.75
C LEU A 230 -8.54 -14.20 -11.12
N GLY A 231 -7.66 -14.98 -10.48
CA GLY A 231 -6.21 -14.92 -10.65
C GLY A 231 -5.50 -14.20 -9.50
N ALA A 232 -4.22 -14.54 -9.28
CA ALA A 232 -3.42 -14.02 -8.17
C ALA A 232 -3.22 -12.49 -8.20
N GLY A 233 -3.17 -11.88 -9.38
CA GLY A 233 -3.03 -10.42 -9.54
C GLY A 233 -4.28 -9.62 -9.15
N ARG A 234 -5.35 -10.28 -8.69
CA ARG A 234 -6.58 -9.63 -8.23
C ARG A 234 -6.67 -9.49 -6.71
N VAL A 235 -5.61 -9.85 -6.00
CA VAL A 235 -5.49 -9.69 -4.55
C VAL A 235 -4.32 -8.77 -4.23
N ALA A 236 -4.59 -7.72 -3.50
CA ALA A 236 -3.60 -6.91 -2.79
C ALA A 236 -3.90 -6.99 -1.29
N THR A 237 -2.90 -6.86 -0.43
CA THR A 237 -3.11 -6.90 1.02
C THR A 237 -2.77 -5.60 1.69
N VAL A 238 -3.49 -5.31 2.78
CA VAL A 238 -3.20 -4.18 3.68
C VAL A 238 -3.05 -4.71 5.09
N THR A 239 -1.88 -4.50 5.66
CA THR A 239 -1.56 -4.79 7.06
C THR A 239 -1.57 -3.51 7.88
N THR A 240 -2.35 -3.46 8.95
CA THR A 240 -2.33 -2.35 9.91
C THR A 240 -1.47 -2.72 11.12
N VAL A 241 -0.33 -2.04 11.26
CA VAL A 241 0.59 -2.27 12.38
C VAL A 241 -0.02 -1.73 13.66
N THR A 242 -0.26 -2.63 14.61
CA THR A 242 -0.71 -2.33 15.97
C THR A 242 0.44 -2.51 16.94
N LYS A 243 0.26 -2.11 18.21
CA LYS A 243 1.24 -2.32 19.28
C LYS A 243 1.57 -3.80 19.50
N ASP A 244 0.65 -4.70 19.21
CA ASP A 244 0.90 -6.14 19.28
C ASP A 244 1.70 -6.62 18.08
N LEU A 245 1.33 -6.17 16.87
CA LEU A 245 1.97 -6.61 15.62
C LEU A 245 3.40 -6.04 15.45
N ILE A 246 3.68 -4.87 16.02
CA ILE A 246 5.02 -4.23 15.93
C ILE A 246 6.14 -5.10 16.51
N ARG A 247 5.80 -6.07 17.35
CA ARG A 247 6.73 -7.02 17.97
C ARG A 247 6.91 -8.31 17.15
N HIS A 248 6.16 -8.47 16.07
CA HIS A 248 6.07 -9.71 15.28
C HIS A 248 6.16 -9.44 13.78
N PRO A 249 7.26 -8.77 13.30
CA PRO A 249 7.44 -8.51 11.87
C PRO A 249 7.48 -9.81 11.04
N GLU A 250 8.05 -10.89 11.60
CA GLU A 250 8.13 -12.22 11.00
C GLU A 250 6.75 -12.80 10.66
N SER A 251 5.75 -12.53 11.49
CA SER A 251 4.37 -13.00 11.30
C SER A 251 3.74 -12.44 10.02
N ILE A 252 4.07 -11.19 9.68
CA ILE A 252 3.57 -10.56 8.46
C ILE A 252 4.14 -11.25 7.22
N VAL A 253 5.47 -11.42 7.18
CA VAL A 253 6.17 -12.06 6.06
C VAL A 253 5.71 -13.50 5.91
N GLN A 254 5.59 -14.24 7.01
CA GLN A 254 5.15 -15.64 6.99
C GLN A 254 3.71 -15.80 6.46
N ALA A 255 2.78 -14.92 6.85
CA ALA A 255 1.41 -14.94 6.34
C ALA A 255 1.37 -14.72 4.82
N HIS A 256 2.20 -13.78 4.31
CA HIS A 256 2.27 -13.51 2.87
C HIS A 256 2.91 -14.66 2.08
N LEU A 257 3.99 -15.26 2.63
CA LEU A 257 4.65 -16.43 2.03
C LEU A 257 3.68 -17.62 1.93
N SER A 258 2.96 -17.93 3.01
CA SER A 258 2.03 -19.06 3.05
C SER A 258 0.90 -18.94 2.03
N LEU A 259 0.52 -17.72 1.68
CA LEU A 259 -0.51 -17.42 0.69
C LEU A 259 0.06 -17.17 -0.72
N GLY A 260 1.38 -17.23 -0.90
CA GLY A 260 2.03 -16.95 -2.19
C GLY A 260 1.74 -15.53 -2.72
N LEU A 261 1.56 -14.57 -1.82
CA LEU A 261 1.33 -13.17 -2.17
C LEU A 261 2.66 -12.49 -2.50
N LYS A 262 2.63 -11.55 -3.45
CA LYS A 262 3.83 -10.85 -3.93
C LYS A 262 3.88 -9.39 -3.52
N ASP A 263 2.76 -8.83 -3.13
CA ASP A 263 2.62 -7.43 -2.74
C ASP A 263 2.17 -7.34 -1.29
N MET A 264 2.73 -6.36 -0.57
CA MET A 264 2.46 -6.11 0.84
C MET A 264 2.38 -4.60 1.06
N PHE A 265 1.23 -4.11 1.50
CA PHE A 265 1.09 -2.72 1.92
C PHE A 265 0.95 -2.66 3.44
N ILE A 266 1.88 -1.94 4.08
CA ILE A 266 1.96 -1.83 5.53
C ILE A 266 1.78 -0.39 5.94
N ARG A 267 0.88 -0.17 6.88
CA ARG A 267 0.61 1.16 7.43
C ARG A 267 0.55 1.13 8.96
N PRO A 268 0.98 2.19 9.64
CA PRO A 268 0.74 2.33 11.07
C PRO A 268 -0.75 2.51 11.34
N VAL A 269 -1.19 2.14 12.54
CA VAL A 269 -2.53 2.45 13.01
C VAL A 269 -2.71 3.97 13.08
N SER A 270 -3.82 4.48 12.57
CA SER A 270 -4.16 5.91 12.66
C SER A 270 -5.13 6.13 13.83
N PRO A 271 -4.94 7.17 14.65
CA PRO A 271 -5.75 7.42 15.86
C PRO A 271 -7.10 8.06 15.53
N TYR A 272 -7.88 7.42 14.66
CA TYR A 272 -9.24 7.84 14.29
C TYR A 272 -10.27 6.78 14.67
N GLY A 273 -11.54 7.15 14.73
CA GLY A 273 -12.65 6.25 15.03
C GLY A 273 -12.46 5.55 16.38
N PHE A 274 -12.66 4.25 16.42
CA PHE A 274 -12.48 3.47 17.65
C PHE A 274 -11.00 3.33 18.08
N ALA A 275 -10.06 3.51 17.18
CA ALA A 275 -8.63 3.50 17.50
C ALA A 275 -8.22 4.60 18.48
N GLN A 276 -8.99 5.71 18.58
CA GLN A 276 -8.75 6.77 19.57
C GLN A 276 -8.93 6.28 21.02
N LYS A 277 -9.76 5.26 21.24
CA LYS A 277 -10.09 4.75 22.59
C LYS A 277 -9.10 3.74 23.11
N ALA A 278 -8.20 3.29 22.28
CA ALA A 278 -7.26 2.23 22.63
C ALA A 278 -5.83 2.76 22.65
N SER A 279 -5.02 2.30 23.63
CA SER A 279 -3.58 2.59 23.72
C SER A 279 -2.80 1.80 22.65
N PHE A 280 -3.12 2.00 21.38
CA PHE A 280 -2.42 1.35 20.25
C PHE A 280 -1.23 2.16 19.74
N THR A 281 -0.97 3.30 20.37
CA THR A 281 0.11 4.19 19.97
C THR A 281 1.47 3.59 20.32
N PHE A 282 2.36 3.68 19.37
CA PHE A 282 3.79 3.44 19.49
C PHE A 282 4.53 4.67 18.98
N SER A 283 5.81 4.82 19.37
CA SER A 283 6.60 5.94 18.88
C SER A 283 7.04 5.73 17.44
N MET A 284 7.47 6.80 16.78
CA MET A 284 8.01 6.68 15.41
C MET A 284 9.31 5.88 15.41
N GLU A 285 10.12 5.95 16.46
CA GLU A 285 11.32 5.14 16.63
C GLU A 285 11.00 3.65 16.72
N GLU A 286 9.94 3.28 17.47
CA GLU A 286 9.45 1.89 17.52
C GLU A 286 8.96 1.43 16.13
N TYR A 287 8.27 2.30 15.38
CA TYR A 287 7.82 1.98 14.05
C TYR A 287 8.96 1.81 13.05
N PHE A 288 9.97 2.68 13.09
CA PHE A 288 11.15 2.54 12.23
C PHE A 288 11.97 1.30 12.56
N SER A 289 12.15 0.99 13.86
CA SER A 289 12.82 -0.24 14.29
C SER A 289 12.08 -1.49 13.79
N PHE A 290 10.75 -1.50 13.91
CA PHE A 290 9.91 -2.55 13.34
C PHE A 290 10.09 -2.66 11.83
N TYR A 291 10.05 -1.51 11.12
CA TYR A 291 10.15 -1.51 9.65
C TYR A 291 11.50 -2.03 9.17
N ALA A 292 12.59 -1.69 9.88
CA ALA A 292 13.92 -2.25 9.61
C ALA A 292 13.94 -3.77 9.82
N SER A 293 13.41 -4.26 10.94
CA SER A 293 13.31 -5.71 11.21
C SER A 293 12.45 -6.43 10.18
N LEU A 294 11.36 -5.81 9.71
CA LEU A 294 10.53 -6.37 8.66
C LEU A 294 11.27 -6.48 7.32
N ILE A 295 12.07 -5.48 6.96
CA ILE A 295 12.92 -5.54 5.76
C ILE A 295 13.94 -6.67 5.89
N ASP A 296 14.57 -6.84 7.05
CA ASP A 296 15.49 -7.95 7.29
C ASP A 296 14.79 -9.31 7.10
N GLU A 297 13.57 -9.47 7.62
CA GLU A 297 12.78 -10.69 7.39
C GLU A 297 12.45 -10.91 5.90
N VAL A 298 12.06 -9.86 5.18
CA VAL A 298 11.81 -9.89 3.74
C VAL A 298 13.04 -10.38 2.98
N VAL A 299 14.22 -9.84 3.30
CA VAL A 299 15.49 -10.20 2.66
C VAL A 299 15.89 -11.64 3.01
N ASN A 300 15.83 -12.01 4.30
CA ASN A 300 16.24 -13.33 4.79
C ASN A 300 15.35 -14.46 4.24
N LYS A 301 14.08 -14.19 4.01
CA LYS A 301 13.11 -15.14 3.46
C LYS A 301 13.07 -15.12 1.91
N ASN A 302 13.86 -14.27 1.25
CA ASN A 302 13.78 -14.04 -0.21
C ASN A 302 12.35 -13.76 -0.69
N TRP A 303 11.61 -12.93 0.04
CA TRP A 303 10.27 -12.52 -0.37
C TRP A 303 10.32 -11.26 -1.26
N PRO A 304 9.51 -11.13 -2.32
CA PRO A 304 8.59 -12.14 -2.85
C PRO A 304 9.36 -13.28 -3.54
N PRO A 305 8.84 -14.51 -3.47
CA PRO A 305 9.45 -15.63 -4.17
C PRO A 305 9.44 -15.37 -5.69
N ARG A 306 10.55 -15.73 -6.34
CA ARG A 306 10.76 -15.55 -7.80
C ARG A 306 9.79 -16.38 -8.62
#